data_8885f390cabb21faf3ea8a40ab374354
#
_entry.id   8885f390cabb21faf3ea8a40ab374354
#
_cell.length_a   1.000
_cell.length_b   1.000
_cell.length_c   1.000
_cell.angle_alpha   90.00
_cell.angle_beta   90.00
_cell.angle_gamma   90.00
#
_symmetry.space_group_name_H-M   'P 1'
#
loop_
_entity.id
_entity.type
_entity.pdbx_description
1 polymer ?
#
loop_
_entity_poly.entity_id
_entity_poly.type
_entity_poly.pdbx_seq_one_letter_code
_entity_poly.pdbx_strand_id
1 'polypeptide(L)'
;MNDVVIDTNVMVYCFDNKLDLKDLLDDFFQSSFSIFIIKKCMDELVVIKKQGVKNFFLSYGVNIVDFNEGKNTDDTLLDFCMDKACMLFTEDRGLRAKANKLGVKILSFDGRAVKISNK
;
A
#
# COMPACT_ATOMS: atom_id res chain seq x y z
N MET A 1 -13.33 5.32 9.73
CA MET A 1 -12.78 4.08 9.16
C MET A 1 -11.32 4.29 8.79
N ASN A 2 -10.50 3.26 8.93
CA ASN A 2 -9.08 3.33 8.60
C ASN A 2 -8.89 2.96 7.14
N ASP A 3 -8.39 3.88 6.33
CA ASP A 3 -8.13 3.65 4.92
C ASP A 3 -6.63 3.57 4.68
N VAL A 4 -6.19 2.54 3.96
CA VAL A 4 -4.78 2.27 3.69
C VAL A 4 -4.58 2.06 2.21
N VAL A 5 -3.61 2.77 1.61
CA VAL A 5 -3.17 2.49 0.24
C VAL A 5 -1.87 1.70 0.29
N ILE A 6 -1.76 0.68 -0.54
CA ILE A 6 -0.67 -0.31 -0.50
C ILE A 6 0.27 -0.07 -1.69
N ASP A 7 1.56 0.07 -1.40
CA ASP A 7 2.58 0.20 -2.43
C ASP A 7 2.90 -1.17 -3.05
N THR A 8 3.48 -1.15 -4.24
CA THR A 8 3.82 -2.35 -5.01
C THR A 8 4.71 -3.30 -4.22
N ASN A 9 5.74 -2.79 -3.54
CA ASN A 9 6.67 -3.63 -2.78
C ASN A 9 5.99 -4.38 -1.63
N VAL A 10 4.95 -3.81 -1.03
CA VAL A 10 4.19 -4.46 0.03
C VAL A 10 3.40 -5.64 -0.52
N MET A 11 2.80 -5.48 -1.70
CA MET A 11 2.09 -6.58 -2.36
C MET A 11 3.02 -7.76 -2.62
N VAL A 12 4.19 -7.47 -3.19
CA VAL A 12 5.19 -8.50 -3.49
C VAL A 12 5.66 -9.19 -2.21
N TYR A 13 5.96 -8.42 -1.19
CA TYR A 13 6.44 -8.97 0.09
C TYR A 13 5.40 -9.91 0.72
N CYS A 14 4.15 -9.51 0.75
CA CYS A 14 3.08 -10.35 1.31
C CYS A 14 2.93 -11.65 0.52
N PHE A 15 2.93 -11.55 -0.80
CA PHE A 15 2.78 -12.71 -1.66
C PHE A 15 3.96 -13.68 -1.49
N ASP A 16 5.19 -13.16 -1.54
CA ASP A 16 6.40 -13.99 -1.45
C ASP A 16 6.57 -14.65 -0.10
N ASN A 17 6.11 -14.00 0.97
CA ASN A 17 6.24 -14.51 2.33
C ASN A 17 4.96 -15.17 2.85
N LYS A 18 3.97 -15.34 1.98
CA LYS A 18 2.69 -15.98 2.32
C LYS A 18 2.01 -15.32 3.52
N LEU A 19 2.04 -13.99 3.53
CA LEU A 19 1.35 -13.20 4.55
C LEU A 19 -0.01 -12.78 4.02
N ASP A 20 -1.04 -12.93 4.86
CA ASP A 20 -2.39 -12.45 4.53
C ASP A 20 -2.49 -10.99 4.99
N LEU A 21 -2.48 -10.07 4.03
CA LEU A 21 -2.50 -8.64 4.31
C LEU A 21 -3.73 -8.23 5.13
N LYS A 22 -4.90 -8.82 4.84
CA LYS A 22 -6.12 -8.49 5.60
C LYS A 22 -5.98 -8.89 7.06
N ASP A 23 -5.42 -10.07 7.32
CA ASP A 23 -5.20 -10.53 8.70
C ASP A 23 -4.23 -9.62 9.43
N LEU A 24 -3.15 -9.21 8.76
CA LEU A 24 -2.17 -8.29 9.34
C LEU A 24 -2.79 -6.97 9.73
N LEU A 25 -3.62 -6.39 8.86
CA LEU A 25 -4.26 -5.12 9.12
C LEU A 25 -5.38 -5.24 10.14
N ASP A 26 -6.09 -6.37 10.15
CA ASP A 26 -7.11 -6.64 11.17
C ASP A 26 -6.49 -6.68 12.56
N ASP A 27 -5.36 -7.37 12.71
CA ASP A 27 -4.61 -7.42 13.96
C ASP A 27 -4.11 -6.04 14.39
N PHE A 28 -3.66 -5.26 13.42
CA PHE A 28 -3.11 -3.93 13.69
C PHE A 28 -4.19 -2.93 14.13
N PHE A 29 -5.28 -2.83 13.36
CA PHE A 29 -6.33 -1.85 13.62
C PHE A 29 -7.32 -2.27 14.69
N GLN A 30 -7.67 -3.56 14.73
CA GLN A 30 -8.72 -4.11 15.59
C GLN A 30 -10.04 -3.36 15.44
N SER A 31 -10.30 -2.85 14.25
CA SER A 31 -11.49 -2.12 13.86
C SER A 31 -11.61 -2.13 12.34
N SER A 32 -12.68 -1.59 11.80
CA SER A 32 -12.92 -1.58 10.35
C SER A 32 -11.81 -0.83 9.60
N PHE A 33 -11.46 -1.35 8.43
CA PHE A 33 -10.49 -0.74 7.54
C PHE A 33 -10.84 -1.04 6.08
N SER A 34 -10.30 -0.22 5.17
CA SER A 34 -10.40 -0.46 3.73
C SER A 34 -9.01 -0.42 3.12
N ILE A 35 -8.76 -1.32 2.16
CA ILE A 35 -7.49 -1.41 1.45
C ILE A 35 -7.69 -0.86 0.05
N PHE A 36 -6.80 0.04 -0.36
CA PHE A 36 -6.78 0.62 -1.70
C PHE A 36 -5.46 0.28 -2.39
N ILE A 37 -5.54 -0.02 -3.68
CA ILE A 37 -4.37 -0.19 -4.54
C ILE A 37 -4.60 0.68 -5.75
N ILE A 38 -3.66 1.58 -6.07
CA ILE A 38 -3.79 2.38 -7.28
C ILE A 38 -3.41 1.53 -8.49
N LYS A 39 -4.06 1.81 -9.62
CA LYS A 39 -3.84 1.05 -10.85
C LYS A 39 -2.38 1.07 -11.29
N LYS A 40 -1.67 2.19 -11.08
CA LYS A 40 -0.24 2.29 -11.39
C LYS A 40 0.58 1.21 -10.70
N CYS A 41 0.28 0.89 -9.43
CA CYS A 41 0.97 -0.17 -8.70
C CYS A 41 0.67 -1.54 -9.30
N MET A 42 -0.57 -1.77 -9.73
CA MET A 42 -0.93 -3.00 -10.43
C MET A 42 -0.18 -3.13 -11.76
N ASP A 43 -0.04 -2.03 -12.49
CA ASP A 43 0.67 -2.03 -13.77
C ASP A 43 2.17 -2.27 -13.56
N GLU A 44 2.75 -1.76 -12.47
CA GLU A 44 4.14 -2.03 -12.13
C GLU A 44 4.42 -3.51 -11.93
N LEU A 45 3.47 -4.26 -11.38
CA LEU A 45 3.63 -5.70 -11.19
C LEU A 45 3.85 -6.43 -12.51
N VAL A 46 3.21 -5.98 -13.59
CA VAL A 46 3.41 -6.54 -14.93
C VAL A 46 4.82 -6.22 -15.42
N VAL A 47 5.24 -4.95 -15.26
CA VAL A 47 6.56 -4.49 -15.72
C VAL A 47 7.70 -5.28 -15.04
N ILE A 48 7.58 -5.55 -13.74
CA ILE A 48 8.60 -6.31 -13.01
C ILE A 48 8.38 -7.82 -13.07
N LYS A 49 7.49 -8.28 -13.96
CA LYS A 49 7.21 -9.70 -14.21
C LYS A 49 6.67 -10.43 -12.99
N LYS A 50 5.78 -9.78 -12.26
CA LYS A 50 5.11 -10.35 -11.08
C LYS A 50 3.61 -10.51 -11.35
N GLN A 51 3.27 -11.10 -12.49
CA GLN A 51 1.87 -11.28 -12.90
C GLN A 51 1.07 -12.12 -11.88
N GLY A 52 1.71 -13.09 -11.23
CA GLY A 52 1.06 -13.91 -10.20
C GLY A 52 0.60 -13.06 -9.01
N VAL A 53 1.41 -12.09 -8.62
CA VAL A 53 1.06 -11.15 -7.54
C VAL A 53 -0.14 -10.31 -7.96
N LYS A 54 -0.10 -9.78 -9.18
CA LYS A 54 -1.21 -8.99 -9.73
C LYS A 54 -2.51 -9.79 -9.74
N ASN A 55 -2.46 -11.02 -10.25
CA ASN A 55 -3.63 -11.88 -10.32
C ASN A 55 -4.21 -12.17 -8.94
N PHE A 56 -3.35 -12.40 -7.96
CA PHE A 56 -3.78 -12.63 -6.58
C PHE A 56 -4.55 -11.41 -6.05
N PHE A 57 -3.98 -10.21 -6.17
CA PHE A 57 -4.61 -9.01 -5.62
C PHE A 57 -5.84 -8.56 -6.39
N LEU A 58 -5.96 -8.87 -7.68
CA LEU A 58 -7.18 -8.60 -8.44
C LEU A 58 -8.40 -9.31 -7.86
N SER A 59 -8.21 -10.49 -7.26
CA SER A 59 -9.28 -11.28 -6.66
C SER A 59 -9.28 -11.27 -5.14
N TYR A 60 -8.48 -10.40 -4.52
CA TYR A 60 -8.33 -10.37 -3.07
C TYR A 60 -9.43 -9.59 -2.35
N GLY A 61 -10.29 -8.91 -3.10
CA GLY A 61 -11.38 -8.14 -2.50
C GLY A 61 -10.94 -6.78 -1.96
N VAL A 62 -9.93 -6.17 -2.59
CA VAL A 62 -9.46 -4.82 -2.26
C VAL A 62 -10.00 -3.83 -3.28
N ASN A 63 -9.95 -2.54 -2.93
CA ASN A 63 -10.42 -1.46 -3.81
C ASN A 63 -9.29 -1.05 -4.75
N ILE A 64 -9.48 -1.32 -6.04
CA ILE A 64 -8.51 -0.91 -7.05
C ILE A 64 -9.01 0.39 -7.67
N VAL A 65 -8.18 1.43 -7.59
CA VAL A 65 -8.58 2.77 -8.01
C VAL A 65 -7.69 3.27 -9.14
N ASP A 66 -8.32 3.93 -10.11
CA ASP A 66 -7.62 4.57 -11.22
C ASP A 66 -7.42 6.04 -10.86
N PHE A 67 -6.37 6.31 -10.11
CA PHE A 67 -6.02 7.65 -9.66
C PHE A 67 -4.71 8.02 -10.35
N ASN A 68 -4.77 8.93 -11.31
CA ASN A 68 -3.61 9.30 -12.11
C ASN A 68 -3.58 10.81 -12.33
N GLU A 69 -2.63 11.47 -11.69
CA GLU A 69 -2.40 12.89 -11.83
C GLU A 69 -1.30 13.20 -12.86
N GLY A 70 -0.95 12.24 -13.72
CA GLY A 70 0.11 12.41 -14.70
C GLY A 70 1.51 12.41 -14.09
N LYS A 71 1.64 11.89 -12.88
CA LYS A 71 2.87 11.86 -12.11
C LYS A 71 3.44 10.43 -12.03
N ASN A 72 4.64 10.28 -11.50
CA ASN A 72 5.20 8.97 -11.22
C ASN A 72 4.43 8.28 -10.10
N THR A 73 4.71 7.00 -9.87
CA THR A 73 3.99 6.20 -8.91
C THR A 73 4.07 6.77 -7.49
N ASP A 74 5.27 7.18 -7.06
CA ASP A 74 5.46 7.71 -5.71
C ASP A 74 4.61 8.96 -5.47
N ASP A 75 4.65 9.91 -6.40
CA ASP A 75 3.89 11.15 -6.28
C ASP A 75 2.39 10.88 -6.37
N THR A 76 1.99 9.91 -7.18
CA THR A 76 0.58 9.51 -7.28
C THR A 76 0.08 8.93 -5.96
N LEU A 77 0.89 8.07 -5.32
CA LEU A 77 0.55 7.50 -4.01
C LEU A 77 0.40 8.61 -2.96
N LEU A 78 1.32 9.55 -2.93
CA LEU A 78 1.28 10.65 -1.97
C LEU A 78 0.06 11.54 -2.20
N ASP A 79 -0.24 11.87 -3.44
CA ASP A 79 -1.41 12.66 -3.79
C ASP A 79 -2.70 11.94 -3.38
N PHE A 80 -2.75 10.62 -3.59
CA PHE A 80 -3.91 9.82 -3.17
C PHE A 80 -4.10 9.88 -1.66
N CYS A 81 -3.01 9.73 -0.90
CA CYS A 81 -3.06 9.80 0.56
C CYS A 81 -3.55 11.17 1.05
N MET A 82 -3.08 12.24 0.42
CA MET A 82 -3.48 13.60 0.80
C MET A 82 -4.94 13.85 0.44
N ASP A 83 -5.37 13.40 -0.75
CA ASP A 83 -6.73 13.60 -1.23
C ASP A 83 -7.76 12.81 -0.42
N LYS A 84 -7.45 11.57 -0.07
CA LYS A 84 -8.37 10.66 0.60
C LYS A 84 -8.15 10.55 2.11
N ALA A 85 -7.17 11.27 2.64
CA ALA A 85 -6.78 11.19 4.06
C ALA A 85 -6.49 9.75 4.48
N CYS A 86 -5.77 9.00 3.65
CA CYS A 86 -5.45 7.61 3.95
C CYS A 86 -3.99 7.41 4.36
N MET A 87 -3.73 6.28 5.01
CA MET A 87 -2.39 5.88 5.39
C MET A 87 -1.68 5.23 4.20
N LEU A 88 -0.36 5.30 4.19
CA LEU A 88 0.47 4.69 3.16
C LEU A 88 1.22 3.49 3.75
N PHE A 89 1.07 2.32 3.14
CA PHE A 89 1.81 1.13 3.53
C PHE A 89 2.91 0.90 2.49
N THR A 90 4.16 1.15 2.88
CA THR A 90 5.32 1.01 1.99
C THR A 90 6.58 0.65 2.76
N GLU A 91 7.49 -0.05 2.09
CA GLU A 91 8.83 -0.35 2.61
C GLU A 91 9.91 0.50 1.93
N ASP A 92 9.54 1.39 1.02
CA ASP A 92 10.48 2.25 0.30
C ASP A 92 10.90 3.42 1.19
N ARG A 93 12.20 3.51 1.49
CA ARG A 93 12.73 4.56 2.36
C ARG A 93 12.56 5.96 1.78
N GLY A 94 12.78 6.11 0.48
CA GLY A 94 12.63 7.40 -0.18
C GLY A 94 11.20 7.89 -0.14
N LEU A 95 10.26 7.00 -0.42
CA LEU A 95 8.84 7.33 -0.38
C LEU A 95 8.41 7.65 1.06
N ARG A 96 8.89 6.89 2.05
CA ARG A 96 8.60 7.17 3.45
C ARG A 96 9.07 8.56 3.88
N ALA A 97 10.27 8.95 3.43
CA ALA A 97 10.80 10.27 3.74
C ALA A 97 9.91 11.38 3.20
N LYS A 98 9.46 11.25 1.95
CA LYS A 98 8.55 12.22 1.32
C LYS A 98 7.21 12.26 2.05
N ALA A 99 6.64 11.10 2.36
CA ALA A 99 5.36 10.99 3.04
C ALA A 99 5.42 11.62 4.43
N ASN A 100 6.51 11.39 5.14
CA ASN A 100 6.71 11.95 6.48
C ASN A 100 6.72 13.47 6.45
N LYS A 101 7.35 14.07 5.45
CA LYS A 101 7.36 15.54 5.28
C LYS A 101 5.97 16.10 5.03
N LEU A 102 5.10 15.32 4.40
CA LEU A 102 3.73 15.74 4.10
C LEU A 102 2.74 15.43 5.23
N GLY A 103 3.22 14.82 6.32
CA GLY A 103 2.36 14.46 7.44
C GLY A 103 1.48 13.24 7.17
N VAL A 104 1.82 12.44 6.16
CA VAL A 104 1.09 11.20 5.86
C VAL A 104 1.53 10.12 6.85
N LYS A 105 0.55 9.45 7.46
CA LYS A 105 0.84 8.33 8.36
C LYS A 105 1.30 7.13 7.53
N ILE A 106 2.41 6.51 7.96
CA ILE A 106 3.06 5.44 7.23
C ILE A 106 3.01 4.15 8.04
N LEU A 107 2.60 3.06 7.36
CA LEU A 107 2.68 1.71 7.91
C LEU A 107 3.84 0.99 7.23
N SER A 108 4.51 0.12 7.99
CA SER A 108 5.56 -0.75 7.47
C SER A 108 5.54 -2.07 8.21
N PHE A 109 6.34 -3.04 7.73
CA PHE A 109 6.44 -4.33 8.41
C PHE A 109 7.35 -4.25 9.62
N ASP A 110 6.98 -4.99 10.66
CA ASP A 110 7.80 -5.27 11.83
C ASP A 110 7.83 -6.79 11.96
N GLY A 111 8.79 -7.44 11.31
CA GLY A 111 8.79 -8.89 11.15
C GLY A 111 7.57 -9.31 10.34
N ARG A 112 6.70 -10.14 10.96
CA ARG A 112 5.46 -10.59 10.33
C ARG A 112 4.24 -9.81 10.83
N ALA A 113 4.45 -8.66 11.39
CA ALA A 113 3.38 -7.77 11.87
C ALA A 113 3.50 -6.40 11.19
N VAL A 114 2.56 -5.51 11.50
CA VAL A 114 2.50 -4.14 10.96
C VAL A 114 2.75 -3.15 12.08
N LYS A 115 3.47 -2.08 11.78
CA LYS A 115 3.72 -0.98 12.71
C LYS A 115 3.55 0.37 12.04
N ILE A 116 3.37 1.42 12.86
CA ILE A 116 3.44 2.80 12.38
C ILE A 116 4.93 3.15 12.26
N SER A 117 5.34 3.59 11.07
CA SER A 117 6.74 3.82 10.73
C SER A 117 7.23 5.24 11.01
N ASN A 118 6.35 6.22 10.95
CA ASN A 118 6.73 7.61 11.25
C ASN A 118 6.37 7.97 12.69
N LYS A 119 7.10 8.92 13.22
CA LYS A 119 6.92 9.36 14.59
C LYS A 119 6.24 10.72 14.67
#